data_bc7a2d11667ac79121c79802a7749b67
#
_entry.id   bc7a2d11667ac79121c79802a7749b67
#
_cell.length_a   1.000
_cell.length_b   1.000
_cell.length_c   1.000
_cell.angle_alpha   90.00
_cell.angle_beta   90.00
_cell.angle_gamma   90.00
#
_symmetry.space_group_name_H-M   'P 1'
#
loop_
_entity.id
_entity.type
_entity.pdbx_description
1 polymer ?
#
loop_
_entity_poly.entity_id
_entity_poly.type
_entity_poly.pdbx_seq_one_letter_code
_entity_poly.pdbx_strand_id
1 'polypeptide(L)'
;MLRENYGTWRCGRHEIGLARPRIMGILNVTPDSFSDGGKNLDPEAAIRRGLQMLDEGADIIDVGGESTRPGHRPVSPKEEAERIVPVVRGLVAEGAVVSVDTRHAEVAQLCARLGASIINDVTGFTDPAMVQVAAECDCGLVVMHWDQGGLGTHAPRRQVVLDESRPARPEQPRTTVSSHRFTLPDEAPIMRQVMGFLGDQARTLMRAGVQRERICIDPGPGFDKFADEDVVIQRATRSMVSMGYPVLTAVSRKRFVGAVSGVEDAAARDAATQGICISAVANGARILRVHDVAGAAQAINAYWAVSHRDSRQGFVSLGSNMGDRLGNLARATQLIDEIPLTCVAAVSHAYDTEPAYGIATSVANCVVEIRTELHPLVLIDKLLEVEKSLGRRRADAKTRDPKKPGTAARTIDCDLMWVEGESHQGAKLTLPHPRLGERDYVIVPMEDLMHDPTRFLTHGGVTVLPREQRVGAVTSDLGPIVWE
;
A
#
# COMPACT_ATOMS: atom_id res chain seq x y z
N MET A 1 11.89 0.67 25.09
CA MET A 1 11.15 0.46 23.86
C MET A 1 12.05 -0.33 22.93
N LEU A 2 11.72 -1.58 22.66
CA LEU A 2 12.36 -2.34 21.60
C LEU A 2 12.04 -1.59 20.31
N ARG A 3 13.03 -1.13 19.56
CA ARG A 3 12.84 -0.70 18.18
C ARG A 3 12.34 -1.94 17.45
N GLU A 4 11.04 -1.99 17.18
CA GLU A 4 10.45 -2.98 16.32
C GLU A 4 11.05 -2.72 14.95
N ASN A 5 12.02 -3.53 14.59
CA ASN A 5 12.71 -3.44 13.31
C ASN A 5 11.77 -4.09 12.29
N TYR A 6 10.70 -3.36 11.92
CA TYR A 6 9.87 -3.74 10.80
C TYR A 6 10.72 -3.57 9.55
N GLY A 7 11.28 -4.66 9.08
CA GLY A 7 12.10 -4.70 7.89
C GLY A 7 11.34 -4.29 6.63
N THR A 8 11.83 -4.69 5.50
CA THR A 8 11.17 -4.61 4.21
C THR A 8 10.51 -5.95 3.86
N TRP A 9 9.40 -5.91 3.14
CA TRP A 9 8.80 -7.06 2.50
C TRP A 9 9.23 -7.08 1.04
N ARG A 10 9.95 -8.13 0.64
CA ARG A 10 10.46 -8.27 -0.73
C ARG A 10 9.39 -8.84 -1.65
N CYS A 11 9.05 -8.10 -2.69
CA CYS A 11 7.97 -8.40 -3.63
C CYS A 11 8.46 -8.23 -5.06
N GLY A 12 9.20 -9.21 -5.57
CA GLY A 12 9.80 -9.14 -6.89
C GLY A 12 10.81 -8.00 -7.00
N ARG A 13 10.58 -7.09 -7.93
CA ARG A 13 11.40 -5.88 -8.12
C ARG A 13 11.18 -4.80 -7.05
N HIS A 14 10.20 -4.96 -6.18
CA HIS A 14 9.82 -3.97 -5.18
C HIS A 14 10.26 -4.40 -3.78
N GLU A 15 10.69 -3.44 -2.99
CA GLU A 15 10.91 -3.58 -1.55
C GLU A 15 9.92 -2.67 -0.83
N ILE A 16 8.95 -3.27 -0.15
CA ILE A 16 7.90 -2.55 0.55
C ILE A 16 8.36 -2.31 1.98
N GLY A 17 8.68 -1.05 2.31
CA GLY A 17 9.04 -0.65 3.67
C GLY A 17 7.86 -0.81 4.62
N LEU A 18 8.08 -1.47 5.77
CA LEU A 18 7.05 -1.78 6.76
C LEU A 18 7.16 -0.92 8.03
N ALA A 19 7.93 0.16 7.99
CA ALA A 19 8.00 1.13 9.08
C ALA A 19 6.62 1.73 9.38
N ARG A 20 5.78 1.89 8.35
CA ARG A 20 4.37 2.31 8.44
C ARG A 20 3.44 1.22 7.91
N PRO A 21 2.17 1.23 8.32
CA PRO A 21 1.15 0.38 7.71
C PRO A 21 1.02 0.65 6.21
N ARG A 22 0.81 -0.40 5.44
CA ARG A 22 0.57 -0.36 3.99
C ARG A 22 -0.86 -0.80 3.68
N ILE A 23 -1.45 -0.15 2.70
CA ILE A 23 -2.84 -0.40 2.29
C ILE A 23 -2.83 -1.20 1.00
N MET A 24 -3.49 -2.34 1.03
CA MET A 24 -3.74 -3.21 -0.10
C MET A 24 -5.20 -3.05 -0.52
N GLY A 25 -5.44 -2.39 -1.65
CA GLY A 25 -6.78 -2.17 -2.19
C GLY A 25 -7.31 -3.41 -2.91
N ILE A 26 -8.52 -3.84 -2.57
CA ILE A 26 -9.18 -5.01 -3.16
C ILE A 26 -9.82 -4.63 -4.49
N LEU A 27 -9.34 -5.24 -5.58
CA LEU A 27 -9.86 -5.06 -6.92
C LEU A 27 -10.43 -6.39 -7.45
N ASN A 28 -11.74 -6.63 -7.21
CA ASN A 28 -12.41 -7.81 -7.72
C ASN A 28 -12.81 -7.62 -9.18
N VAL A 29 -12.25 -8.44 -10.08
CA VAL A 29 -12.53 -8.45 -11.52
C VAL A 29 -13.54 -9.57 -11.81
N THR A 30 -14.75 -9.36 -11.32
CA THR A 30 -15.86 -10.31 -11.48
C THR A 30 -16.98 -9.70 -12.34
N PRO A 31 -17.82 -10.51 -13.00
CA PRO A 31 -18.91 -10.01 -13.84
C PRO A 31 -19.85 -9.02 -13.13
N ASP A 32 -20.03 -9.20 -11.82
CA ASP A 32 -20.89 -8.30 -11.02
C ASP A 32 -20.24 -6.94 -10.70
N SER A 33 -18.91 -6.83 -10.85
CA SER A 33 -18.16 -5.64 -10.45
C SER A 33 -17.88 -4.68 -11.61
N PHE A 34 -17.64 -5.19 -12.82
CA PHE A 34 -17.20 -4.39 -13.99
C PHE A 34 -17.86 -4.86 -15.28
N SER A 35 -19.18 -5.00 -15.33
CA SER A 35 -19.88 -5.38 -16.56
C SER A 35 -20.88 -4.32 -17.00
N ASP A 36 -20.92 -4.04 -18.30
CA ASP A 36 -22.01 -3.31 -18.94
C ASP A 36 -23.25 -4.23 -19.07
N GLY A 37 -24.06 -4.29 -18.00
CA GLY A 37 -25.28 -5.08 -18.00
C GLY A 37 -25.07 -6.60 -18.07
N GLY A 38 -23.92 -7.13 -17.61
CA GLY A 38 -23.68 -8.56 -17.37
C GLY A 38 -23.16 -9.38 -18.55
N LYS A 39 -22.71 -8.76 -19.65
CA LYS A 39 -22.25 -9.51 -20.85
C LYS A 39 -20.74 -9.48 -21.13
N ASN A 40 -20.02 -8.43 -20.74
CA ASN A 40 -18.58 -8.34 -20.94
C ASN A 40 -17.92 -7.64 -19.76
N LEU A 41 -16.80 -8.18 -19.26
CA LEU A 41 -15.91 -7.49 -18.33
C LEU A 41 -15.25 -6.33 -19.08
N ASP A 42 -15.17 -5.14 -18.43
CA ASP A 42 -14.41 -3.99 -18.93
C ASP A 42 -13.06 -3.91 -18.18
N PRO A 43 -11.96 -4.45 -18.75
CA PRO A 43 -10.65 -4.38 -18.13
C PRO A 43 -10.16 -2.95 -17.92
N GLU A 44 -10.53 -2.02 -18.81
CA GLU A 44 -10.14 -0.62 -18.74
C GLU A 44 -10.79 0.06 -17.50
N ALA A 45 -12.05 -0.26 -17.21
CA ALA A 45 -12.70 0.23 -16.00
C ALA A 45 -12.03 -0.29 -14.74
N ALA A 46 -11.62 -1.56 -14.73
CA ALA A 46 -10.89 -2.16 -13.62
C ALA A 46 -9.50 -1.52 -13.44
N ILE A 47 -8.76 -1.28 -14.53
CA ILE A 47 -7.46 -0.58 -14.50
C ILE A 47 -7.65 0.84 -13.95
N ARG A 48 -8.62 1.61 -14.48
CA ARG A 48 -8.92 2.96 -13.96
C ARG A 48 -9.24 2.95 -12.47
N ARG A 49 -10.02 1.96 -11.98
CA ARG A 49 -10.32 1.83 -10.55
C ARG A 49 -9.06 1.50 -9.75
N GLY A 50 -8.19 0.61 -10.22
CA GLY A 50 -6.92 0.31 -9.58
C GLY A 50 -6.01 1.55 -9.46
N LEU A 51 -5.89 2.33 -10.52
CA LEU A 51 -5.11 3.58 -10.51
C LEU A 51 -5.74 4.62 -9.56
N GLN A 52 -7.06 4.72 -9.52
CA GLN A 52 -7.76 5.58 -8.57
C GLN A 52 -7.48 5.15 -7.12
N MET A 53 -7.42 3.86 -6.82
CA MET A 53 -7.06 3.36 -5.48
C MET A 53 -5.64 3.79 -5.07
N LEU A 54 -4.69 3.84 -6.01
CA LEU A 54 -3.34 4.37 -5.73
C LEU A 54 -3.41 5.86 -5.35
N ASP A 55 -4.21 6.66 -6.06
CA ASP A 55 -4.41 8.07 -5.73
C ASP A 55 -5.19 8.27 -4.42
N GLU A 56 -6.02 7.30 -4.03
CA GLU A 56 -6.73 7.25 -2.75
C GLU A 56 -5.82 6.86 -1.57
N GLY A 57 -4.64 6.30 -1.82
CA GLY A 57 -3.65 5.93 -0.80
C GLY A 57 -3.36 4.44 -0.67
N ALA A 58 -3.72 3.62 -1.66
CA ALA A 58 -3.23 2.24 -1.71
C ALA A 58 -1.74 2.20 -2.07
N ASP A 59 -1.01 1.31 -1.41
CA ASP A 59 0.37 0.95 -1.75
C ASP A 59 0.41 -0.25 -2.71
N ILE A 60 -0.60 -1.12 -2.65
CA ILE A 60 -0.70 -2.38 -3.38
C ILE A 60 -2.12 -2.52 -3.93
N ILE A 61 -2.25 -3.00 -5.16
CA ILE A 61 -3.54 -3.38 -5.74
C ILE A 61 -3.65 -4.89 -5.81
N ASP A 62 -4.63 -5.47 -5.11
CA ASP A 62 -4.85 -6.91 -5.06
C ASP A 62 -5.97 -7.32 -6.02
N VAL A 63 -5.58 -7.95 -7.13
CA VAL A 63 -6.45 -8.27 -8.26
C VAL A 63 -6.94 -9.72 -8.13
N GLY A 64 -8.24 -9.92 -7.99
CA GLY A 64 -8.87 -11.23 -7.91
C GLY A 64 -9.94 -11.47 -8.98
N GLY A 65 -9.89 -12.62 -9.65
CA GLY A 65 -10.85 -13.03 -10.69
C GLY A 65 -11.92 -13.99 -10.21
N GLU A 66 -11.72 -14.60 -9.04
CA GLU A 66 -12.66 -15.52 -8.40
C GLU A 66 -13.20 -14.90 -7.10
N SER A 67 -14.51 -15.02 -6.87
CA SER A 67 -15.09 -14.63 -5.59
C SER A 67 -14.88 -15.74 -4.56
N THR A 68 -14.31 -15.41 -3.42
CA THR A 68 -14.15 -16.34 -2.29
C THR A 68 -15.31 -16.28 -1.29
N ARG A 69 -16.42 -15.60 -1.63
CA ARG A 69 -17.61 -15.51 -0.77
C ARG A 69 -18.32 -16.86 -0.69
N PRO A 70 -18.88 -17.25 0.47
CA PRO A 70 -19.64 -18.49 0.59
C PRO A 70 -20.77 -18.59 -0.46
N GLY A 71 -20.85 -19.73 -1.17
CA GLY A 71 -21.87 -19.96 -2.18
C GLY A 71 -21.56 -19.45 -3.59
N HIS A 72 -20.37 -18.91 -3.84
CA HIS A 72 -19.96 -18.55 -5.20
C HIS A 72 -19.67 -19.81 -6.05
N ARG A 73 -19.77 -19.65 -7.36
CA ARG A 73 -19.42 -20.71 -8.33
C ARG A 73 -17.88 -20.71 -8.51
N PRO A 74 -17.21 -21.87 -8.36
CA PRO A 74 -15.79 -21.99 -8.69
C PRO A 74 -15.52 -21.58 -10.14
N VAL A 75 -14.42 -20.86 -10.35
CA VAL A 75 -13.97 -20.38 -11.65
C VAL A 75 -12.83 -21.28 -12.13
N SER A 76 -12.80 -21.62 -13.41
CA SER A 76 -11.67 -22.37 -13.95
C SER A 76 -10.43 -21.48 -14.06
N PRO A 77 -9.20 -22.05 -14.00
CA PRO A 77 -7.96 -21.28 -14.18
C PRO A 77 -7.96 -20.45 -15.48
N LYS A 78 -8.50 -21.01 -16.56
CA LYS A 78 -8.61 -20.31 -17.85
C LYS A 78 -9.53 -19.10 -17.75
N GLU A 79 -10.71 -19.26 -17.18
CA GLU A 79 -11.68 -18.16 -17.03
C GLU A 79 -11.13 -17.09 -16.08
N GLU A 80 -10.46 -17.48 -14.99
CA GLU A 80 -9.81 -16.53 -14.08
C GLU A 80 -8.73 -15.74 -14.81
N ALA A 81 -7.85 -16.41 -15.57
CA ALA A 81 -6.81 -15.75 -16.35
C ALA A 81 -7.40 -14.77 -17.38
N GLU A 82 -8.46 -15.14 -18.09
CA GLU A 82 -9.14 -14.26 -19.05
C GLU A 82 -9.66 -12.97 -18.40
N ARG A 83 -10.10 -13.06 -17.14
CA ARG A 83 -10.57 -11.88 -16.38
C ARG A 83 -9.44 -10.97 -15.93
N ILE A 84 -8.39 -11.53 -15.28
CA ILE A 84 -7.42 -10.72 -14.55
C ILE A 84 -6.18 -10.35 -15.35
N VAL A 85 -5.75 -11.16 -16.33
CA VAL A 85 -4.51 -10.92 -17.09
C VAL A 85 -4.47 -9.55 -17.77
N PRO A 86 -5.54 -9.07 -18.44
CA PRO A 86 -5.53 -7.74 -19.03
C PRO A 86 -5.36 -6.65 -17.98
N VAL A 87 -6.00 -6.80 -16.81
CA VAL A 87 -5.95 -5.83 -15.70
C VAL A 87 -4.57 -5.81 -15.06
N VAL A 88 -4.01 -6.98 -14.73
CA VAL A 88 -2.65 -7.12 -14.19
C VAL A 88 -1.63 -6.47 -15.13
N ARG A 89 -1.70 -6.77 -16.43
CA ARG A 89 -0.79 -6.19 -17.42
C ARG A 89 -0.90 -4.66 -17.47
N GLY A 90 -2.11 -4.10 -17.47
CA GLY A 90 -2.34 -2.66 -17.48
C GLY A 90 -1.80 -1.98 -16.24
N LEU A 91 -2.10 -2.49 -15.05
CA LEU A 91 -1.60 -1.94 -13.80
C LEU A 91 -0.07 -2.04 -13.65
N VAL A 92 0.53 -3.16 -14.07
CA VAL A 92 1.99 -3.33 -14.07
C VAL A 92 2.68 -2.36 -15.04
N ALA A 93 2.07 -2.09 -16.21
CA ALA A 93 2.59 -1.11 -17.16
C ALA A 93 2.60 0.31 -16.61
N GLU A 94 1.64 0.65 -15.75
CA GLU A 94 1.59 1.93 -15.02
C GLU A 94 2.49 1.96 -13.77
N GLY A 95 3.26 0.90 -13.51
CA GLY A 95 4.23 0.82 -12.41
C GLY A 95 3.63 0.44 -11.06
N ALA A 96 2.35 0.07 -10.99
CA ALA A 96 1.71 -0.34 -9.75
C ALA A 96 2.34 -1.60 -9.13
N VAL A 97 2.35 -1.68 -7.80
CA VAL A 97 2.63 -2.92 -7.09
C VAL A 97 1.37 -3.77 -7.12
N VAL A 98 1.39 -4.83 -7.94
CA VAL A 98 0.22 -5.69 -8.16
C VAL A 98 0.36 -6.98 -7.38
N SER A 99 -0.64 -7.28 -6.57
CA SER A 99 -0.90 -8.56 -5.94
C SER A 99 -1.95 -9.32 -6.75
N VAL A 100 -1.79 -10.62 -6.89
CA VAL A 100 -2.77 -11.49 -7.56
C VAL A 100 -3.37 -12.43 -6.54
N ASP A 101 -4.68 -12.26 -6.27
CA ASP A 101 -5.49 -13.13 -5.40
C ASP A 101 -5.96 -14.34 -6.20
N THR A 102 -5.22 -15.44 -6.11
CA THR A 102 -5.52 -16.68 -6.83
C THR A 102 -5.02 -17.92 -6.07
N ARG A 103 -5.80 -19.00 -6.19
CA ARG A 103 -5.43 -20.35 -5.72
C ARG A 103 -4.95 -21.27 -6.85
N HIS A 104 -4.91 -20.78 -8.09
CA HIS A 104 -4.53 -21.55 -9.26
C HIS A 104 -3.06 -21.28 -9.64
N ALA A 105 -2.22 -22.29 -9.53
CA ALA A 105 -0.78 -22.19 -9.81
C ALA A 105 -0.46 -21.66 -11.22
N GLU A 106 -1.24 -22.08 -12.22
CA GLU A 106 -1.10 -21.65 -13.61
C GLU A 106 -1.36 -20.15 -13.78
N VAL A 107 -2.36 -19.62 -13.07
CA VAL A 107 -2.70 -18.19 -13.07
C VAL A 107 -1.63 -17.39 -12.35
N ALA A 108 -1.19 -17.85 -11.18
CA ALA A 108 -0.13 -17.23 -10.42
C ALA A 108 1.17 -17.13 -11.23
N GLN A 109 1.57 -18.25 -11.90
CA GLN A 109 2.76 -18.28 -12.75
C GLN A 109 2.66 -17.30 -13.93
N LEU A 110 1.49 -17.26 -14.60
CA LEU A 110 1.27 -16.36 -15.71
C LEU A 110 1.38 -14.89 -15.27
N CYS A 111 0.72 -14.53 -14.17
CA CYS A 111 0.74 -13.17 -13.66
C CYS A 111 2.12 -12.75 -13.12
N ALA A 112 2.87 -13.65 -12.48
CA ALA A 112 4.25 -13.41 -12.07
C ALA A 112 5.15 -13.08 -13.27
N ARG A 113 5.02 -13.82 -14.39
CA ARG A 113 5.73 -13.53 -15.64
C ARG A 113 5.35 -12.19 -16.28
N LEU A 114 4.15 -11.70 -16.03
CA LEU A 114 3.69 -10.38 -16.48
C LEU A 114 4.16 -9.24 -15.59
N GLY A 115 4.82 -9.54 -14.46
CA GLY A 115 5.38 -8.57 -13.54
C GLY A 115 4.53 -8.31 -12.30
N ALA A 116 3.54 -9.15 -12.00
CA ALA A 116 2.89 -9.13 -10.69
C ALA A 116 3.94 -9.30 -9.59
N SER A 117 3.82 -8.51 -8.54
CA SER A 117 4.83 -8.42 -7.47
C SER A 117 4.54 -9.33 -6.29
N ILE A 118 3.27 -9.75 -6.12
CA ILE A 118 2.80 -10.54 -4.99
C ILE A 118 1.84 -11.62 -5.47
N ILE A 119 1.94 -12.82 -4.89
CA ILE A 119 0.96 -13.89 -4.99
C ILE A 119 0.24 -13.99 -3.65
N ASN A 120 -1.08 -13.77 -3.65
CA ASN A 120 -1.95 -13.90 -2.50
C ASN A 120 -2.77 -15.16 -2.66
N ASP A 121 -2.35 -16.25 -1.97
CA ASP A 121 -3.01 -17.55 -2.08
C ASP A 121 -3.88 -17.81 -0.85
N VAL A 122 -5.20 -17.75 -1.07
CA VAL A 122 -6.20 -18.03 -0.03
C VAL A 122 -6.13 -19.46 0.51
N THR A 123 -5.49 -20.40 -0.21
CA THR A 123 -5.27 -21.78 0.26
C THR A 123 -4.00 -21.95 1.06
N GLY A 124 -3.18 -20.90 1.16
CA GLY A 124 -1.94 -20.86 1.95
C GLY A 124 -0.82 -21.72 1.37
N PHE A 125 -0.73 -21.84 0.06
CA PHE A 125 0.29 -22.64 -0.64
C PHE A 125 0.24 -24.14 -0.26
N THR A 126 -0.97 -24.68 -0.09
CA THR A 126 -1.15 -26.11 0.21
C THR A 126 -1.01 -26.99 -1.06
N ASP A 127 -1.20 -26.42 -2.26
CA ASP A 127 -0.95 -27.09 -3.53
C ASP A 127 0.57 -27.13 -3.82
N PRO A 128 1.17 -28.32 -4.02
CA PRO A 128 2.57 -28.45 -4.42
C PRO A 128 2.93 -27.66 -5.69
N ALA A 129 2.03 -27.55 -6.65
CA ALA A 129 2.25 -26.74 -7.86
C ALA A 129 2.38 -25.25 -7.53
N MET A 130 1.59 -24.73 -6.58
CA MET A 130 1.70 -23.36 -6.11
C MET A 130 3.01 -23.13 -5.34
N VAL A 131 3.47 -24.09 -4.53
CA VAL A 131 4.78 -24.05 -3.86
C VAL A 131 5.90 -23.98 -4.89
N GLN A 132 5.82 -24.75 -5.98
CA GLN A 132 6.79 -24.68 -7.06
C GLN A 132 6.82 -23.31 -7.72
N VAL A 133 5.66 -22.73 -8.06
CA VAL A 133 5.58 -21.37 -8.62
C VAL A 133 6.20 -20.35 -7.67
N ALA A 134 5.92 -20.45 -6.35
CA ALA A 134 6.50 -19.57 -5.35
C ALA A 134 8.03 -19.65 -5.28
N ALA A 135 8.59 -20.84 -5.49
CA ALA A 135 10.05 -21.06 -5.52
C ALA A 135 10.71 -20.54 -6.81
N GLU A 136 10.02 -20.62 -7.95
CA GLU A 136 10.53 -20.23 -9.27
C GLU A 136 10.40 -18.72 -9.55
N CYS A 137 9.54 -17.98 -8.83
CA CYS A 137 9.40 -16.53 -8.99
C CYS A 137 10.02 -15.77 -7.82
N ASP A 138 10.20 -14.45 -7.96
CA ASP A 138 10.68 -13.56 -6.89
C ASP A 138 9.53 -12.82 -6.17
N CYS A 139 8.27 -13.13 -6.44
CA CYS A 139 7.12 -12.47 -5.86
C CYS A 139 7.11 -12.56 -4.33
N GLY A 140 6.60 -11.51 -3.67
CA GLY A 140 6.14 -11.61 -2.29
C GLY A 140 4.97 -12.60 -2.19
N LEU A 141 4.84 -13.26 -1.05
CA LEU A 141 3.83 -14.30 -0.85
C LEU A 141 2.96 -13.96 0.34
N VAL A 142 1.64 -14.01 0.17
CA VAL A 142 0.68 -13.94 1.28
C VAL A 142 0.17 -15.34 1.55
N VAL A 143 0.59 -15.89 2.69
CA VAL A 143 0.19 -17.24 3.17
C VAL A 143 -1.02 -17.07 4.07
N MET A 144 -2.19 -17.47 3.59
CA MET A 144 -3.43 -17.34 4.36
C MET A 144 -3.84 -18.68 4.99
N HIS A 145 -4.36 -18.62 6.22
CA HIS A 145 -4.99 -19.77 6.87
C HIS A 145 -6.44 -19.90 6.44
N TRP A 146 -6.73 -20.98 5.73
CA TRP A 146 -8.09 -21.42 5.46
C TRP A 146 -8.23 -22.88 5.89
N ASP A 147 -9.10 -23.13 6.85
CA ASP A 147 -9.53 -24.50 7.19
C ASP A 147 -10.55 -24.92 6.13
N GLN A 148 -10.07 -25.42 4.99
CA GLN A 148 -10.93 -25.93 3.91
C GLN A 148 -11.66 -27.18 4.42
N GLY A 149 -12.67 -27.02 5.30
CA GLY A 149 -13.47 -27.99 5.96
C GLY A 149 -13.47 -29.36 5.30
N GLY A 150 -12.37 -30.09 5.45
CA GLY A 150 -12.32 -31.44 4.99
C GLY A 150 -11.72 -31.72 3.63
N LEU A 151 -10.50 -31.28 3.36
CA LEU A 151 -9.59 -32.22 2.72
C LEU A 151 -9.20 -33.30 3.75
N GLY A 152 -10.20 -33.88 4.41
CA GLY A 152 -10.12 -35.19 5.03
C GLY A 152 -9.70 -35.30 6.48
N THR A 153 -9.53 -34.26 7.30
CA THR A 153 -9.02 -34.41 8.66
C THR A 153 -9.83 -33.75 9.79
N HIS A 154 -10.81 -32.91 9.47
CA HIS A 154 -11.69 -32.40 10.52
C HIS A 154 -13.11 -32.90 10.27
N ALA A 155 -13.65 -33.64 11.27
CA ALA A 155 -15.06 -33.98 11.32
C ALA A 155 -15.88 -32.68 11.08
N PRO A 156 -16.97 -32.73 10.30
CA PRO A 156 -17.79 -31.56 10.02
C PRO A 156 -18.09 -30.91 11.38
N ARG A 157 -17.63 -29.68 11.58
CA ARG A 157 -17.99 -28.90 12.78
C ARG A 157 -19.50 -28.95 12.82
N ARG A 158 -20.05 -29.60 13.82
CA ARG A 158 -21.47 -29.87 13.97
C ARG A 158 -22.24 -28.61 13.60
N GLN A 159 -22.83 -28.60 12.39
CA GLN A 159 -24.12 -27.94 12.25
C GLN A 159 -24.97 -28.55 13.34
N VAL A 160 -25.35 -27.75 14.33
CA VAL A 160 -26.44 -28.12 15.21
C VAL A 160 -27.66 -28.09 14.30
N VAL A 161 -27.90 -29.19 13.56
CA VAL A 161 -29.20 -29.51 13.03
C VAL A 161 -30.02 -29.66 14.30
N LEU A 162 -30.86 -28.67 14.56
CA LEU A 162 -31.91 -28.80 15.54
C LEU A 162 -32.81 -29.92 14.98
N ASP A 163 -32.49 -31.11 15.37
CA ASP A 163 -33.36 -32.27 15.10
C ASP A 163 -34.55 -32.09 16.06
N GLU A 164 -35.60 -31.47 15.53
CA GLU A 164 -36.84 -31.22 16.23
C GLU A 164 -37.56 -32.52 16.67
N SER A 165 -37.07 -33.68 16.20
CA SER A 165 -37.61 -35.01 16.56
C SER A 165 -37.00 -35.60 17.83
N ARG A 166 -35.94 -35.00 18.40
CA ARG A 166 -35.36 -35.49 19.66
C ARG A 166 -36.09 -34.88 20.86
N PRO A 167 -36.62 -35.69 21.77
CA PRO A 167 -37.21 -35.19 22.99
C PRO A 167 -36.15 -34.33 23.72
N ALA A 168 -36.56 -33.13 24.15
CA ALA A 168 -35.73 -32.23 24.91
C ALA A 168 -35.09 -32.98 26.08
N ARG A 169 -33.76 -33.11 26.12
CA ARG A 169 -33.08 -33.57 27.32
C ARG A 169 -33.44 -32.60 28.43
N PRO A 170 -33.75 -33.07 29.65
CA PRO A 170 -33.99 -32.20 30.77
C PRO A 170 -32.80 -31.22 30.87
N GLU A 171 -33.11 -29.95 30.97
CA GLU A 171 -32.13 -28.86 31.07
C GLU A 171 -31.20 -29.15 32.24
N GLN A 172 -30.02 -29.67 31.93
CA GLN A 172 -28.91 -29.51 32.87
C GLN A 172 -28.64 -28.00 32.99
N PRO A 173 -28.54 -27.43 34.17
CA PRO A 173 -28.26 -26.04 34.34
C PRO A 173 -26.99 -25.72 33.53
N ARG A 174 -27.10 -24.77 32.56
CA ARG A 174 -25.98 -24.30 31.74
C ARG A 174 -24.99 -23.53 32.63
N THR A 175 -24.27 -24.23 33.48
CA THR A 175 -23.23 -23.67 34.33
C THR A 175 -21.87 -23.58 33.65
N THR A 176 -21.74 -24.09 32.45
CA THR A 176 -20.56 -23.86 31.61
C THR A 176 -20.90 -22.84 30.54
N VAL A 177 -20.78 -21.58 30.90
CA VAL A 177 -20.42 -20.56 29.92
C VAL A 177 -19.25 -21.16 29.13
N SER A 178 -19.40 -21.36 27.81
CA SER A 178 -18.33 -21.88 26.98
C SER A 178 -17.09 -21.03 27.27
N SER A 179 -16.15 -21.57 28.02
CA SER A 179 -14.93 -20.87 28.45
C SER A 179 -14.12 -20.35 27.28
N HIS A 180 -14.37 -20.88 26.09
CA HIS A 180 -13.69 -20.49 24.86
C HIS A 180 -13.90 -19.03 24.46
N ARG A 181 -15.03 -18.41 24.80
CA ARG A 181 -15.32 -16.99 24.47
C ARG A 181 -14.50 -16.01 25.30
N PHE A 182 -14.00 -16.45 26.44
CA PHE A 182 -13.25 -15.64 27.39
C PHE A 182 -11.82 -16.13 27.60
N THR A 183 -11.36 -17.12 26.81
CA THR A 183 -9.98 -17.59 26.84
C THR A 183 -9.05 -16.49 26.37
N LEU A 184 -7.86 -16.38 26.98
CA LEU A 184 -6.81 -15.51 26.46
C LEU A 184 -6.49 -15.89 25.00
N PRO A 185 -6.28 -14.92 24.12
CA PRO A 185 -6.06 -15.19 22.70
C PRO A 185 -5.02 -16.26 22.41
N ASP A 186 -3.90 -16.26 23.15
CA ASP A 186 -2.79 -17.18 22.94
C ASP A 186 -3.10 -18.62 23.33
N GLU A 187 -4.11 -18.84 24.18
CA GLU A 187 -4.54 -20.15 24.65
C GLU A 187 -5.70 -20.73 23.84
N ALA A 188 -6.37 -19.91 23.05
CA ALA A 188 -7.53 -20.34 22.27
C ALA A 188 -7.17 -21.44 21.26
N PRO A 189 -7.97 -22.52 21.12
CA PRO A 189 -7.70 -23.61 20.20
C PRO A 189 -7.49 -23.13 18.75
N ILE A 190 -8.29 -22.14 18.31
CA ILE A 190 -8.16 -21.56 16.96
C ILE A 190 -6.79 -20.93 16.74
N MET A 191 -6.19 -20.32 17.77
CA MET A 191 -4.85 -19.71 17.62
C MET A 191 -3.77 -20.75 17.39
N ARG A 192 -3.84 -21.92 18.06
CA ARG A 192 -2.90 -23.02 17.81
C ARG A 192 -3.03 -23.55 16.40
N GLN A 193 -4.26 -23.64 15.86
CA GLN A 193 -4.50 -24.05 14.48
C GLN A 193 -3.92 -23.05 13.49
N VAL A 194 -4.28 -21.76 13.63
CA VAL A 194 -3.83 -20.69 12.74
C VAL A 194 -2.31 -20.55 12.76
N MET A 195 -1.70 -20.39 13.94
CA MET A 195 -0.26 -20.19 14.06
C MET A 195 0.53 -21.44 13.67
N GLY A 196 0.02 -22.63 13.99
CA GLY A 196 0.61 -23.90 13.57
C GLY A 196 0.64 -24.02 12.06
N PHE A 197 -0.50 -23.82 11.40
CA PHE A 197 -0.60 -23.86 9.93
C PHE A 197 0.32 -22.84 9.26
N LEU A 198 0.23 -21.56 9.66
CA LEU A 198 1.05 -20.50 9.07
C LEU A 198 2.55 -20.77 9.24
N GLY A 199 2.96 -21.25 10.41
CA GLY A 199 4.35 -21.64 10.66
C GLY A 199 4.80 -22.85 9.84
N ASP A 200 3.93 -23.86 9.65
CA ASP A 200 4.24 -25.05 8.84
C ASP A 200 4.36 -24.69 7.36
N GLN A 201 3.45 -23.88 6.85
CA GLN A 201 3.49 -23.44 5.45
C GLN A 201 4.68 -22.52 5.16
N ALA A 202 4.99 -21.58 6.06
CA ALA A 202 6.19 -20.77 5.91
C ALA A 202 7.47 -21.65 5.88
N ARG A 203 7.55 -22.68 6.73
CA ARG A 203 8.67 -23.66 6.69
C ARG A 203 8.70 -24.46 5.40
N THR A 204 7.55 -24.86 4.88
CA THR A 204 7.43 -25.59 3.60
C THR A 204 7.97 -24.74 2.45
N LEU A 205 7.55 -23.49 2.36
CA LEU A 205 8.05 -22.54 1.35
C LEU A 205 9.56 -22.30 1.48
N MET A 206 10.07 -22.11 2.68
CA MET A 206 11.52 -21.94 2.90
C MET A 206 12.32 -23.20 2.51
N ARG A 207 11.81 -24.40 2.77
CA ARG A 207 12.45 -25.64 2.30
C ARG A 207 12.44 -25.78 0.79
N ALA A 208 11.47 -25.19 0.11
CA ALA A 208 11.42 -25.11 -1.36
C ALA A 208 12.34 -24.01 -1.93
N GLY A 209 13.05 -23.25 -1.09
CA GLY A 209 14.00 -22.22 -1.52
C GLY A 209 13.47 -20.77 -1.45
N VAL A 210 12.24 -20.57 -0.99
CA VAL A 210 11.69 -19.22 -0.80
C VAL A 210 12.40 -18.50 0.35
N GLN A 211 12.84 -17.29 0.10
CA GLN A 211 13.45 -16.44 1.13
C GLN A 211 12.41 -15.93 2.13
N ARG A 212 12.78 -15.90 3.42
CA ARG A 212 11.89 -15.50 4.51
C ARG A 212 11.29 -14.10 4.31
N GLU A 213 12.08 -13.19 3.80
CA GLU A 213 11.74 -11.78 3.57
C GLU A 213 10.64 -11.57 2.52
N ARG A 214 10.31 -12.64 1.78
CA ARG A 214 9.22 -12.66 0.81
C ARG A 214 7.88 -13.08 1.41
N ILE A 215 7.86 -13.64 2.61
CA ILE A 215 6.67 -14.25 3.22
C ILE A 215 5.95 -13.24 4.11
N CYS A 216 4.66 -13.03 3.84
CA CYS A 216 3.68 -12.36 4.68
C CYS A 216 2.62 -13.38 5.11
N ILE A 217 2.08 -13.25 6.30
CA ILE A 217 1.06 -14.16 6.84
C ILE A 217 -0.29 -13.48 7.01
N ASP A 218 -1.37 -14.18 6.67
CA ASP A 218 -2.76 -13.77 6.89
C ASP A 218 -3.49 -14.84 7.71
N PRO A 219 -4.04 -14.51 8.88
CA PRO A 219 -4.81 -15.46 9.69
C PRO A 219 -6.13 -15.90 9.05
N GLY A 220 -6.54 -15.29 7.92
CA GLY A 220 -7.73 -15.65 7.17
C GLY A 220 -9.04 -15.50 7.95
N PRO A 221 -9.35 -14.35 8.55
CA PRO A 221 -10.62 -14.16 9.25
C PRO A 221 -11.79 -14.35 8.30
N GLY A 222 -12.87 -14.99 8.77
CA GLY A 222 -14.07 -15.27 7.98
C GLY A 222 -13.98 -16.48 7.05
N PHE A 223 -12.84 -17.18 6.97
CA PHE A 223 -12.68 -18.43 6.23
C PHE A 223 -12.83 -19.62 7.18
N ASP A 224 -14.03 -20.26 7.13
CA ASP A 224 -14.45 -21.38 7.98
C ASP A 224 -14.24 -21.17 9.49
N LYS A 225 -14.38 -19.94 9.94
CA LYS A 225 -14.26 -19.52 11.34
C LYS A 225 -15.58 -18.94 11.85
N PHE A 226 -15.86 -19.16 13.12
CA PHE A 226 -16.95 -18.47 13.80
C PHE A 226 -16.59 -17.03 14.13
N ALA A 227 -17.58 -16.16 14.30
CA ALA A 227 -17.35 -14.76 14.62
C ALA A 227 -16.52 -14.58 15.90
N ASP A 228 -16.73 -15.41 16.93
CA ASP A 228 -15.96 -15.41 18.17
C ASP A 228 -14.48 -15.73 17.92
N GLU A 229 -14.21 -16.70 17.03
CA GLU A 229 -12.85 -17.07 16.63
C GLU A 229 -12.16 -15.95 15.84
N ASP A 230 -12.90 -15.30 14.93
CA ASP A 230 -12.39 -14.13 14.19
C ASP A 230 -12.02 -12.99 15.16
N VAL A 231 -12.84 -12.74 16.17
CA VAL A 231 -12.53 -11.73 17.21
C VAL A 231 -11.28 -12.11 18.01
N VAL A 232 -11.14 -13.37 18.43
CA VAL A 232 -9.95 -13.88 19.14
C VAL A 232 -8.70 -13.69 18.28
N ILE A 233 -8.76 -14.04 16.99
CA ILE A 233 -7.66 -13.88 16.05
C ILE A 233 -7.23 -12.42 15.95
N GLN A 234 -8.18 -11.48 15.85
CA GLN A 234 -7.83 -10.05 15.80
C GLN A 234 -7.19 -9.56 17.10
N ARG A 235 -7.67 -10.01 18.25
CA ARG A 235 -7.04 -9.71 19.56
C ARG A 235 -5.62 -10.27 19.67
N ALA A 236 -5.35 -11.40 19.03
CA ALA A 236 -4.06 -12.10 19.05
C ALA A 236 -3.07 -11.61 17.97
N THR A 237 -3.33 -10.49 17.29
CA THR A 237 -2.45 -9.97 16.24
C THR A 237 -1.00 -9.87 16.69
N ARG A 238 -0.73 -9.45 17.92
CA ARG A 238 0.63 -9.35 18.49
C ARG A 238 1.33 -10.71 18.56
N SER A 239 0.62 -11.79 18.89
CA SER A 239 1.17 -13.14 18.92
C SER A 239 1.56 -13.61 17.52
N MET A 240 0.77 -13.26 16.49
CA MET A 240 1.12 -13.54 15.09
C MET A 240 2.34 -12.74 14.65
N VAL A 241 2.42 -11.45 15.01
CA VAL A 241 3.61 -10.60 14.74
C VAL A 241 4.87 -11.20 15.36
N SER A 242 4.77 -11.83 16.55
CA SER A 242 5.91 -12.49 17.20
C SER A 242 6.48 -13.69 16.44
N MET A 243 5.75 -14.22 15.43
CA MET A 243 6.29 -15.24 14.52
C MET A 243 7.39 -14.67 13.59
N GLY A 244 7.52 -13.34 13.52
CA GLY A 244 8.57 -12.62 12.80
C GLY A 244 8.33 -12.54 11.29
N TYR A 245 7.07 -12.56 10.88
CA TYR A 245 6.62 -12.26 9.51
C TYR A 245 5.75 -11.02 9.52
N PRO A 246 5.70 -10.24 8.42
CA PRO A 246 4.65 -9.25 8.23
C PRO A 246 3.28 -9.90 8.37
N VAL A 247 2.36 -9.22 9.07
CA VAL A 247 0.98 -9.69 9.25
C VAL A 247 0.05 -8.84 8.40
N LEU A 248 -0.71 -9.50 7.54
CA LEU A 248 -1.79 -8.93 6.75
C LEU A 248 -3.12 -9.11 7.51
N THR A 249 -3.90 -8.05 7.57
CA THR A 249 -5.25 -8.02 8.14
C THR A 249 -6.27 -7.80 7.05
N ALA A 250 -7.09 -8.83 6.76
CA ALA A 250 -8.12 -8.84 5.73
C ALA A 250 -9.52 -8.95 6.34
N VAL A 251 -9.96 -7.94 7.05
CA VAL A 251 -11.25 -7.94 7.77
C VAL A 251 -12.37 -7.21 7.04
N SER A 252 -12.06 -6.53 5.93
CA SER A 252 -12.94 -5.60 5.27
C SER A 252 -14.30 -6.19 4.90
N ARG A 253 -15.36 -5.58 5.44
CA ARG A 253 -16.78 -5.90 5.20
C ARG A 253 -17.20 -7.33 5.55
N LYS A 254 -16.34 -8.10 6.26
CA LYS A 254 -16.61 -9.51 6.61
C LYS A 254 -17.77 -9.64 7.59
N ARG A 255 -18.39 -10.85 7.64
CA ARG A 255 -19.62 -11.09 8.45
C ARG A 255 -19.40 -10.83 9.94
N PHE A 256 -18.24 -11.23 10.49
CA PHE A 256 -17.96 -11.00 11.89
C PHE A 256 -17.88 -9.49 12.24
N VAL A 257 -17.41 -8.63 11.30
CA VAL A 257 -17.43 -7.18 11.47
C VAL A 257 -18.86 -6.67 11.66
N GLY A 258 -19.80 -7.18 10.84
CA GLY A 258 -21.23 -6.90 11.04
C GLY A 258 -21.76 -7.41 12.37
N ALA A 259 -21.37 -8.62 12.79
CA ALA A 259 -21.81 -9.19 14.07
C ALA A 259 -21.35 -8.37 15.29
N VAL A 260 -20.14 -7.79 15.26
CA VAL A 260 -19.63 -6.99 16.39
C VAL A 260 -20.06 -5.53 16.33
N SER A 261 -20.40 -5.01 15.16
CA SER A 261 -20.81 -3.60 14.98
C SER A 261 -22.32 -3.41 14.91
N GLY A 262 -23.11 -4.47 14.75
CA GLY A 262 -24.54 -4.39 14.53
C GLY A 262 -24.95 -3.93 13.12
N VAL A 263 -24.03 -3.95 12.14
CA VAL A 263 -24.28 -3.48 10.77
C VAL A 263 -24.48 -4.67 9.84
N GLU A 264 -25.71 -4.84 9.36
CA GLU A 264 -26.06 -5.98 8.50
C GLU A 264 -25.55 -5.83 7.05
N ASP A 265 -25.69 -4.64 6.47
CA ASP A 265 -25.21 -4.38 5.12
C ASP A 265 -23.68 -4.34 5.06
N ALA A 266 -23.11 -5.20 4.22
CA ALA A 266 -21.66 -5.30 4.05
C ALA A 266 -21.04 -3.99 3.57
N ALA A 267 -21.69 -3.25 2.68
CA ALA A 267 -21.19 -1.99 2.14
C ALA A 267 -21.14 -0.87 3.20
N ALA A 268 -21.97 -0.97 4.23
CA ALA A 268 -22.01 0.00 5.32
C ALA A 268 -21.01 -0.28 6.46
N ARG A 269 -20.21 -1.38 6.38
CA ARG A 269 -19.28 -1.81 7.44
C ARG A 269 -17.92 -1.13 7.40
N ASP A 270 -17.69 -0.14 6.55
CA ASP A 270 -16.36 0.43 6.36
C ASP A 270 -15.81 1.12 7.61
N ALA A 271 -16.63 1.89 8.33
CA ALA A 271 -16.23 2.50 9.60
C ALA A 271 -15.82 1.44 10.65
N ALA A 272 -16.57 0.34 10.79
CA ALA A 272 -16.24 -0.74 11.70
C ALA A 272 -14.98 -1.51 11.24
N THR A 273 -14.81 -1.70 9.93
CA THR A 273 -13.58 -2.24 9.33
C THR A 273 -12.37 -1.43 9.74
N GLN A 274 -12.44 -0.10 9.59
CA GLN A 274 -11.35 0.82 9.95
C GLN A 274 -11.00 0.74 11.44
N GLY A 275 -12.01 0.65 12.32
CA GLY A 275 -11.79 0.46 13.77
C GLY A 275 -10.99 -0.81 14.07
N ILE A 276 -11.30 -1.94 13.41
CA ILE A 276 -10.55 -3.19 13.57
C ILE A 276 -9.14 -3.06 12.95
N CYS A 277 -9.00 -2.41 11.81
CA CYS A 277 -7.69 -2.15 11.18
C CYS A 277 -6.78 -1.33 12.09
N ILE A 278 -7.29 -0.27 12.73
CA ILE A 278 -6.53 0.52 13.72
C ILE A 278 -6.06 -0.38 14.87
N SER A 279 -6.95 -1.21 15.42
CA SER A 279 -6.57 -2.16 16.47
C SER A 279 -5.48 -3.13 16.02
N ALA A 280 -5.58 -3.67 14.81
CA ALA A 280 -4.57 -4.57 14.26
C ALA A 280 -3.21 -3.86 14.09
N VAL A 281 -3.19 -2.63 13.58
CA VAL A 281 -1.98 -1.81 13.44
C VAL A 281 -1.36 -1.52 14.81
N ALA A 282 -2.15 -1.16 15.81
CA ALA A 282 -1.70 -0.94 17.18
C ALA A 282 -1.04 -2.20 17.79
N ASN A 283 -1.42 -3.37 17.32
CA ASN A 283 -0.86 -4.66 17.71
C ASN A 283 0.22 -5.19 16.75
N GLY A 284 0.66 -4.38 15.78
CA GLY A 284 1.83 -4.66 14.95
C GLY A 284 1.53 -5.19 13.55
N ALA A 285 0.28 -5.32 13.11
CA ALA A 285 -0.01 -5.58 11.69
C ALA A 285 0.52 -4.45 10.82
N ARG A 286 0.98 -4.79 9.61
CA ARG A 286 1.58 -3.81 8.70
C ARG A 286 0.96 -3.79 7.31
N ILE A 287 0.11 -4.74 6.95
CA ILE A 287 -0.62 -4.75 5.68
C ILE A 287 -2.12 -4.83 5.97
N LEU A 288 -2.89 -3.91 5.39
CA LEU A 288 -4.34 -3.81 5.56
C LEU A 288 -5.01 -4.02 4.20
N ARG A 289 -5.75 -5.11 4.05
CA ARG A 289 -6.46 -5.43 2.81
C ARG A 289 -7.92 -4.95 2.91
N VAL A 290 -8.27 -3.92 2.13
CA VAL A 290 -9.54 -3.18 2.28
C VAL A 290 -10.24 -2.88 0.95
N HIS A 291 -11.57 -2.71 0.99
CA HIS A 291 -12.36 -2.21 -0.14
C HIS A 291 -12.40 -0.69 -0.20
N ASP A 292 -12.58 -0.03 0.95
CA ASP A 292 -12.58 1.42 1.08
C ASP A 292 -11.16 1.92 1.39
N VAL A 293 -10.41 2.18 0.32
CA VAL A 293 -9.01 2.63 0.42
C VAL A 293 -8.95 4.04 1.00
N ALA A 294 -9.77 4.97 0.49
CA ALA A 294 -9.75 6.37 0.92
C ALA A 294 -10.05 6.53 2.42
N GLY A 295 -11.09 5.86 2.91
CA GLY A 295 -11.42 5.89 4.34
C GLY A 295 -10.37 5.21 5.21
N ALA A 296 -9.78 4.09 4.74
CA ALA A 296 -8.70 3.43 5.46
C ALA A 296 -7.44 4.30 5.52
N ALA A 297 -7.07 4.97 4.42
CA ALA A 297 -5.95 5.90 4.39
C ALA A 297 -6.13 7.05 5.37
N GLN A 298 -7.31 7.70 5.39
CA GLN A 298 -7.62 8.74 6.37
C GLN A 298 -7.47 8.25 7.81
N ALA A 299 -8.12 7.12 8.13
CA ALA A 299 -8.13 6.58 9.49
C ALA A 299 -6.72 6.20 9.98
N ILE A 300 -5.94 5.52 9.13
CA ILE A 300 -4.60 5.06 9.48
C ILE A 300 -3.62 6.21 9.55
N ASN A 301 -3.67 7.18 8.63
CA ASN A 301 -2.80 8.35 8.68
C ASN A 301 -3.05 9.18 9.93
N ALA A 302 -4.33 9.40 10.29
CA ALA A 302 -4.69 10.11 11.52
C ALA A 302 -4.21 9.37 12.77
N TYR A 303 -4.47 8.05 12.84
CA TYR A 303 -4.00 7.22 13.94
C TYR A 303 -2.47 7.25 14.06
N TRP A 304 -1.76 7.09 12.93
CA TRP A 304 -0.29 7.06 12.92
C TRP A 304 0.31 8.37 13.44
N ALA A 305 -0.19 9.50 12.96
CA ALA A 305 0.27 10.83 13.35
C ALA A 305 0.14 11.10 14.87
N VAL A 306 -0.93 10.58 15.51
CA VAL A 306 -1.15 10.83 16.96
C VAL A 306 -0.50 9.77 17.87
N SER A 307 -0.14 8.60 17.34
CA SER A 307 0.39 7.48 18.14
C SER A 307 1.89 7.22 17.93
N HIS A 308 2.48 7.79 16.89
CA HIS A 308 3.89 7.59 16.53
C HIS A 308 4.57 8.94 16.30
N ARG A 309 5.80 9.07 16.73
CA ARG A 309 6.72 10.13 16.32
C ARG A 309 7.56 9.59 15.17
N ASP A 310 7.06 9.77 13.97
CA ASP A 310 7.65 9.21 12.75
C ASP A 310 8.13 10.36 11.84
N SER A 311 9.00 11.22 12.37
CA SER A 311 9.58 12.32 11.61
C SER A 311 10.60 11.78 10.60
N ARG A 312 10.31 11.95 9.31
CA ARG A 312 11.10 11.45 8.19
C ARG A 312 11.69 12.60 7.41
N GLN A 313 12.90 12.36 6.91
CA GLN A 313 13.56 13.29 5.98
C GLN A 313 12.82 13.27 4.63
N GLY A 314 12.69 14.44 4.03
CA GLY A 314 12.18 14.59 2.68
C GLY A 314 12.87 15.73 1.94
N PHE A 315 12.80 15.73 0.61
CA PHE A 315 13.32 16.80 -0.23
C PHE A 315 12.23 17.34 -1.15
N VAL A 316 12.08 18.65 -1.15
CA VAL A 316 11.17 19.38 -2.04
C VAL A 316 12.01 20.28 -2.95
N SER A 317 11.86 20.14 -4.25
CA SER A 317 12.46 21.05 -5.23
C SER A 317 11.52 22.21 -5.47
N LEU A 318 12.02 23.43 -5.34
CA LEU A 318 11.31 24.66 -5.63
C LEU A 318 11.87 25.31 -6.90
N GLY A 319 10.98 25.79 -7.78
CA GLY A 319 11.36 26.47 -9.01
C GLY A 319 10.48 27.69 -9.31
N SER A 320 11.08 28.83 -9.65
CA SER A 320 10.38 30.06 -9.99
C SER A 320 10.99 30.72 -11.24
N ASN A 321 10.15 31.12 -12.20
CA ASN A 321 10.59 31.82 -13.41
C ASN A 321 9.76 33.07 -13.72
N MET A 322 8.95 33.55 -12.77
CA MET A 322 8.13 34.76 -12.93
C MET A 322 8.28 35.71 -11.74
N GLY A 323 8.24 37.01 -12.05
CA GLY A 323 8.23 38.07 -11.03
C GLY A 323 9.49 38.10 -10.17
N ASP A 324 9.33 38.30 -8.86
CA ASP A 324 10.39 38.20 -7.89
C ASP A 324 10.69 36.72 -7.58
N ARG A 325 11.58 36.13 -8.37
CA ARG A 325 11.90 34.69 -8.33
C ARG A 325 12.44 34.27 -6.95
N LEU A 326 13.34 35.06 -6.35
CA LEU A 326 13.93 34.75 -5.04
C LEU A 326 12.91 34.94 -3.91
N GLY A 327 12.10 36.00 -3.97
CA GLY A 327 11.01 36.22 -3.03
C GLY A 327 9.95 35.10 -3.11
N ASN A 328 9.66 34.56 -4.28
CA ASN A 328 8.76 33.43 -4.43
C ASN A 328 9.33 32.16 -3.79
N LEU A 329 10.63 31.86 -3.94
CA LEU A 329 11.29 30.73 -3.29
C LEU A 329 11.27 30.88 -1.77
N ALA A 330 11.63 32.07 -1.25
CA ALA A 330 11.61 32.38 0.19
C ALA A 330 10.20 32.21 0.78
N ARG A 331 9.19 32.76 0.12
CA ARG A 331 7.80 32.67 0.57
C ARG A 331 7.27 31.23 0.51
N ALA A 332 7.63 30.46 -0.50
CA ALA A 332 7.27 29.04 -0.58
C ALA A 332 7.90 28.23 0.55
N THR A 333 9.17 28.48 0.84
CA THR A 333 9.89 27.84 1.96
C THR A 333 9.20 28.13 3.30
N GLN A 334 8.85 29.40 3.56
CA GLN A 334 8.12 29.78 4.76
C GLN A 334 6.76 29.06 4.86
N LEU A 335 5.99 29.02 3.78
CA LEU A 335 4.69 28.33 3.77
C LEU A 335 4.82 26.82 3.94
N ILE A 336 5.93 26.21 3.50
CA ILE A 336 6.23 24.80 3.74
C ILE A 336 6.51 24.56 5.22
N ASP A 337 7.24 25.48 5.89
CA ASP A 337 7.51 25.40 7.33
C ASP A 337 6.22 25.54 8.18
N GLU A 338 5.22 26.28 7.67
CA GLU A 338 3.90 26.44 8.30
C GLU A 338 2.98 25.21 8.13
N ILE A 339 3.36 24.18 7.32
CA ILE A 339 2.56 22.96 7.16
C ILE A 339 2.56 22.17 8.47
N PRO A 340 1.38 21.82 9.03
CA PRO A 340 1.31 21.01 10.25
C PRO A 340 2.11 19.72 10.14
N LEU A 341 2.81 19.34 11.23
CA LEU A 341 3.65 18.13 11.30
C LEU A 341 4.79 18.09 10.27
N THR A 342 5.17 19.26 9.77
CA THR A 342 6.30 19.40 8.85
C THR A 342 7.13 20.62 9.31
N CYS A 343 8.43 20.53 9.20
CA CYS A 343 9.32 21.67 9.37
C CYS A 343 10.43 21.66 8.32
N VAL A 344 10.91 22.83 7.96
CA VAL A 344 12.09 23.03 7.12
C VAL A 344 13.34 22.80 7.97
N ALA A 345 14.16 21.82 7.58
CA ALA A 345 15.39 21.48 8.27
C ALA A 345 16.59 22.27 7.71
N ALA A 346 16.62 22.45 6.38
CA ALA A 346 17.66 23.19 5.68
C ALA A 346 17.17 23.64 4.30
N VAL A 347 17.81 24.66 3.75
CA VAL A 347 17.54 25.19 2.41
C VAL A 347 18.87 25.40 1.69
N SER A 348 18.97 24.92 0.45
CA SER A 348 20.12 25.17 -0.41
C SER A 348 20.21 26.64 -0.82
N HIS A 349 21.32 27.08 -1.39
CA HIS A 349 21.33 28.30 -2.18
C HIS A 349 20.29 28.24 -3.32
N ALA A 350 19.87 29.38 -3.80
CA ALA A 350 19.14 29.49 -5.06
C ALA A 350 20.14 29.48 -6.22
N TYR A 351 19.78 28.78 -7.29
CA TYR A 351 20.59 28.65 -8.50
C TYR A 351 19.80 29.07 -9.71
N ASP A 352 20.41 29.89 -10.58
CA ASP A 352 19.87 30.10 -11.94
C ASP A 352 20.21 28.91 -12.81
N THR A 353 19.24 28.42 -13.57
CA THR A 353 19.40 27.19 -14.35
C THR A 353 18.89 27.36 -15.76
N GLU A 354 19.48 26.60 -16.69
CA GLU A 354 19.03 26.56 -18.06
C GLU A 354 17.56 26.06 -18.14
N PRO A 355 16.81 26.57 -19.12
CA PRO A 355 15.46 26.08 -19.38
C PRO A 355 15.46 24.58 -19.68
N ALA A 356 14.60 23.84 -19.03
CA ALA A 356 14.40 22.41 -19.29
C ALA A 356 12.93 22.11 -19.66
N TYR A 357 12.69 20.99 -20.31
CA TYR A 357 11.34 20.49 -20.63
C TYR A 357 10.44 21.49 -21.37
N GLY A 358 11.01 22.34 -22.24
CA GLY A 358 10.26 23.30 -23.06
C GLY A 358 9.87 24.59 -22.34
N ILE A 359 10.44 24.89 -21.19
CA ILE A 359 10.38 26.20 -20.54
C ILE A 359 11.22 27.17 -21.38
N ALA A 360 10.73 28.41 -21.61
CA ALA A 360 11.41 29.38 -22.48
C ALA A 360 12.42 30.28 -21.79
N THR A 361 12.39 30.36 -20.45
CA THR A 361 13.21 31.27 -19.64
C THR A 361 13.99 30.51 -18.58
N SER A 362 15.09 31.08 -18.11
CA SER A 362 15.83 30.55 -16.97
C SER A 362 14.94 30.46 -15.74
N VAL A 363 15.24 29.51 -14.86
CA VAL A 363 14.48 29.23 -13.64
C VAL A 363 15.40 29.40 -12.44
N ALA A 364 14.97 30.13 -11.42
CA ALA A 364 15.62 30.08 -10.12
C ALA A 364 15.13 28.84 -9.37
N ASN A 365 16.04 27.95 -9.02
CA ASN A 365 15.73 26.69 -8.31
C ASN A 365 16.47 26.60 -6.99
N CYS A 366 15.86 25.93 -6.00
CA CYS A 366 16.50 25.50 -4.78
C CYS A 366 15.90 24.15 -4.32
N VAL A 367 16.56 23.51 -3.37
CA VAL A 367 16.05 22.32 -2.70
C VAL A 367 15.87 22.62 -1.22
N VAL A 368 14.73 22.24 -0.70
CA VAL A 368 14.36 22.35 0.71
C VAL A 368 14.39 20.95 1.32
N GLU A 369 15.22 20.78 2.35
CA GLU A 369 15.15 19.61 3.21
C GLU A 369 14.06 19.81 4.26
N ILE A 370 13.16 18.88 4.38
CA ILE A 370 12.08 18.88 5.36
C ILE A 370 12.17 17.70 6.30
N ARG A 371 11.59 17.86 7.49
CA ARG A 371 11.21 16.77 8.38
C ARG A 371 9.69 16.74 8.47
N THR A 372 9.09 15.60 8.18
CA THR A 372 7.62 15.48 8.13
C THR A 372 7.14 14.17 8.72
N GLU A 373 5.99 14.23 9.43
CA GLU A 373 5.24 13.06 9.89
C GLU A 373 4.02 12.78 9.00
N LEU A 374 3.77 13.63 7.98
CA LEU A 374 2.65 13.47 7.06
C LEU A 374 2.89 12.33 6.07
N HIS A 375 1.83 11.64 5.73
CA HIS A 375 1.84 10.72 4.60
C HIS A 375 2.14 11.47 3.28
N PRO A 376 2.94 10.93 2.35
CA PRO A 376 3.32 11.64 1.11
C PRO A 376 2.15 12.18 0.30
N LEU A 377 1.02 11.46 0.23
CA LEU A 377 -0.19 11.93 -0.47
C LEU A 377 -0.87 13.12 0.21
N VAL A 378 -0.75 13.24 1.52
CA VAL A 378 -1.22 14.42 2.26
C VAL A 378 -0.25 15.58 2.07
N LEU A 379 1.06 15.29 2.11
CA LEU A 379 2.09 16.30 1.92
C LEU A 379 2.02 16.93 0.51
N ILE A 380 1.84 16.12 -0.55
CA ILE A 380 1.72 16.67 -1.90
C ILE A 380 0.50 17.60 -2.03
N ASP A 381 -0.62 17.28 -1.38
CA ASP A 381 -1.80 18.18 -1.36
C ASP A 381 -1.45 19.53 -0.72
N LYS A 382 -0.69 19.51 0.39
CA LYS A 382 -0.24 20.73 1.05
C LYS A 382 0.73 21.55 0.20
N LEU A 383 1.65 20.91 -0.50
CA LEU A 383 2.53 21.59 -1.45
C LEU A 383 1.75 22.23 -2.60
N LEU A 384 0.70 21.57 -3.10
CA LEU A 384 -0.20 22.15 -4.11
C LEU A 384 -1.01 23.34 -3.56
N GLU A 385 -1.38 23.34 -2.27
CA GLU A 385 -1.99 24.49 -1.60
C GLU A 385 -1.00 25.68 -1.52
N VAL A 386 0.28 25.42 -1.22
CA VAL A 386 1.36 26.43 -1.25
C VAL A 386 1.47 27.06 -2.64
N GLU A 387 1.56 26.25 -3.70
CA GLU A 387 1.61 26.76 -5.08
C GLU A 387 0.40 27.64 -5.42
N LYS A 388 -0.79 27.20 -5.04
CA LYS A 388 -2.04 27.92 -5.28
C LYS A 388 -2.06 29.24 -4.54
N SER A 389 -1.60 29.29 -3.28
CA SER A 389 -1.56 30.52 -2.47
C SER A 389 -0.61 31.57 -3.06
N LEU A 390 0.45 31.14 -3.75
CA LEU A 390 1.42 31.98 -4.46
C LEU A 390 1.00 32.31 -5.89
N GLY A 391 -0.27 32.08 -6.25
CA GLY A 391 -0.87 32.52 -7.51
C GLY A 391 -0.62 31.59 -8.69
N ARG A 392 -0.09 30.36 -8.47
CA ARG A 392 0.01 29.37 -9.55
C ARG A 392 -1.36 28.95 -10.02
N ARG A 393 -1.66 29.17 -11.32
CA ARG A 393 -2.86 28.67 -11.99
C ARG A 393 -2.47 27.43 -12.82
N ARG A 394 -2.88 26.25 -12.38
CA ARG A 394 -2.78 25.04 -13.22
C ARG A 394 -3.90 25.09 -14.26
N ALA A 395 -3.56 24.94 -15.57
CA ALA A 395 -4.57 24.73 -16.58
C ALA A 395 -5.33 23.43 -16.26
N ASP A 396 -6.64 23.47 -16.39
CA ASP A 396 -7.48 22.28 -16.18
C ASP A 396 -6.97 21.13 -17.06
N ALA A 397 -7.00 19.90 -16.53
CA ALA A 397 -6.52 18.70 -17.24
C ALA A 397 -7.15 18.52 -18.62
N LYS A 398 -8.37 19.07 -18.82
CA LYS A 398 -9.09 19.08 -20.11
C LYS A 398 -8.50 20.02 -21.17
N THR A 399 -7.70 21.01 -20.77
CA THR A 399 -7.09 22.01 -21.69
C THR A 399 -5.60 21.78 -21.91
N ARG A 400 -5.03 20.74 -21.30
CA ARG A 400 -3.61 20.41 -21.40
C ARG A 400 -3.31 19.81 -22.77
N ASP A 401 -2.51 20.52 -23.58
CA ASP A 401 -1.99 19.95 -24.83
C ASP A 401 -0.99 18.83 -24.51
N PRO A 402 -1.28 17.55 -24.84
CA PRO A 402 -0.37 16.44 -24.55
C PRO A 402 1.00 16.60 -25.23
N LYS A 403 1.08 17.40 -26.30
CA LYS A 403 2.31 17.64 -27.07
C LYS A 403 3.17 18.78 -26.50
N LYS A 404 2.68 19.52 -25.50
CA LYS A 404 3.40 20.62 -24.84
C LYS A 404 3.29 20.54 -23.32
N PRO A 405 3.76 19.48 -22.67
CA PRO A 405 3.78 19.43 -21.22
C PRO A 405 4.78 20.45 -20.67
N GLY A 406 4.33 21.39 -19.85
CA GLY A 406 5.20 22.17 -18.99
C GLY A 406 5.69 23.52 -19.49
N THR A 407 5.12 24.10 -20.57
CA THR A 407 5.56 25.39 -21.14
C THR A 407 5.05 26.64 -20.41
N ALA A 408 4.24 26.52 -19.39
CA ALA A 408 3.67 27.67 -18.69
C ALA A 408 4.71 28.33 -17.74
N ALA A 409 4.88 29.63 -17.89
CA ALA A 409 5.53 30.47 -16.89
C ALA A 409 4.81 30.29 -15.53
N ARG A 410 5.56 30.15 -14.43
CA ARG A 410 5.01 29.83 -13.11
C ARG A 410 5.67 30.68 -12.02
N THR A 411 4.83 31.18 -11.12
CA THR A 411 5.33 31.89 -9.93
C THR A 411 6.16 30.97 -9.05
N ILE A 412 5.68 29.75 -8.84
CA ILE A 412 6.36 28.71 -8.05
C ILE A 412 5.97 27.32 -8.52
N ASP A 413 6.87 26.36 -8.42
CA ASP A 413 6.68 24.91 -8.57
C ASP A 413 7.23 24.23 -7.33
N CYS A 414 6.48 23.32 -6.71
CA CYS A 414 6.85 22.61 -5.50
C CYS A 414 6.75 21.11 -5.77
N ASP A 415 7.84 20.51 -6.24
CA ASP A 415 7.90 19.08 -6.55
C ASP A 415 8.43 18.29 -5.34
N LEU A 416 7.64 17.34 -4.82
CA LEU A 416 8.11 16.39 -3.82
C LEU A 416 9.02 15.35 -4.48
N MET A 417 10.32 15.39 -4.13
CA MET A 417 11.33 14.57 -4.79
C MET A 417 11.51 13.19 -4.18
N TRP A 418 11.57 13.17 -2.86
CA TRP A 418 11.90 11.96 -2.11
C TRP A 418 11.45 12.09 -0.66
N VAL A 419 11.04 10.98 -0.04
CA VAL A 419 10.76 10.87 1.40
C VAL A 419 11.33 9.56 1.90
N GLU A 420 12.01 9.60 3.04
CA GLU A 420 12.66 8.45 3.67
C GLU A 420 11.69 7.27 3.87
N GLY A 421 12.08 6.09 3.33
CA GLY A 421 11.31 4.86 3.45
C GLY A 421 10.00 4.82 2.66
N GLU A 422 9.73 5.80 1.80
CA GLU A 422 8.51 5.86 1.01
C GLU A 422 8.75 5.58 -0.47
N SER A 423 7.86 4.75 -1.02
CA SER A 423 7.73 4.50 -2.45
C SER A 423 6.24 4.54 -2.81
N HIS A 424 5.90 5.26 -3.84
CA HIS A 424 4.53 5.40 -4.31
C HIS A 424 4.48 5.46 -5.84
N GLN A 425 3.48 4.81 -6.44
CA GLN A 425 3.28 4.80 -7.89
C GLN A 425 1.81 5.12 -8.19
N GLY A 426 1.49 6.38 -8.41
CA GLY A 426 0.15 6.85 -8.73
C GLY A 426 0.18 8.06 -9.64
N ALA A 427 -0.95 8.39 -10.27
CA ALA A 427 -1.07 9.54 -11.15
C ALA A 427 -0.89 10.87 -10.39
N LYS A 428 -1.33 10.89 -9.13
CA LYS A 428 -1.20 12.06 -8.25
C LYS A 428 0.22 12.25 -7.74
N LEU A 429 0.92 11.16 -7.44
CA LEU A 429 2.26 11.17 -6.87
C LEU A 429 3.02 9.93 -7.31
N THR A 430 4.27 10.11 -7.70
CA THR A 430 5.25 9.03 -7.86
C THR A 430 6.47 9.36 -7.02
N LEU A 431 6.88 8.46 -6.12
CA LEU A 431 8.05 8.58 -5.26
C LEU A 431 8.94 7.33 -5.34
N PRO A 432 10.26 7.49 -5.37
CA PRO A 432 10.98 8.75 -5.65
C PRO A 432 10.51 9.40 -6.94
N HIS A 433 10.64 10.74 -7.06
CA HIS A 433 10.19 11.45 -8.26
C HIS A 433 10.88 10.87 -9.50
N PRO A 434 10.15 10.51 -10.59
CA PRO A 434 10.68 9.73 -11.71
C PRO A 434 11.90 10.36 -12.40
N ARG A 435 11.98 11.69 -12.37
CA ARG A 435 13.05 12.48 -13.02
C ARG A 435 14.06 13.04 -12.01
N LEU A 436 14.10 12.52 -10.77
CA LEU A 436 15.01 13.05 -9.75
C LEU A 436 16.47 12.94 -10.18
N GLY A 437 16.89 11.78 -10.67
CA GLY A 437 18.29 11.52 -11.01
C GLY A 437 18.79 12.14 -12.33
N GLU A 438 17.89 12.76 -13.12
CA GLU A 438 18.25 13.41 -14.41
C GLU A 438 18.28 14.95 -14.32
N ARG A 439 17.94 15.55 -13.14
CA ARG A 439 17.78 17.00 -12.99
C ARG A 439 19.00 17.62 -12.30
N ASP A 440 19.85 18.34 -13.06
CA ASP A 440 21.00 19.04 -12.48
C ASP A 440 20.56 20.12 -11.48
N TYR A 441 19.44 20.81 -11.78
CA TYR A 441 18.81 21.82 -10.92
C TYR A 441 18.20 21.28 -9.61
N VAL A 442 18.27 19.98 -9.37
CA VAL A 442 17.93 19.33 -8.09
C VAL A 442 19.20 18.82 -7.41
N ILE A 443 20.04 18.10 -8.16
CA ILE A 443 21.19 17.40 -7.60
C ILE A 443 22.27 18.39 -7.14
N VAL A 444 22.55 19.45 -7.93
CA VAL A 444 23.54 20.47 -7.54
C VAL A 444 23.10 21.23 -6.28
N PRO A 445 21.87 21.75 -6.15
CA PRO A 445 21.42 22.33 -4.89
C PRO A 445 21.46 21.36 -3.69
N MET A 446 21.27 20.05 -3.90
CA MET A 446 21.43 19.07 -2.82
C MET A 446 22.87 18.97 -2.28
N GLU A 447 23.90 19.39 -3.07
CA GLU A 447 25.30 19.42 -2.61
C GLU A 447 25.52 20.43 -1.45
N ASP A 448 24.65 21.44 -1.32
CA ASP A 448 24.65 22.35 -0.17
C ASP A 448 24.10 21.70 1.10
N LEU A 449 23.25 20.68 0.95
CA LEU A 449 22.54 20.03 2.05
C LEU A 449 23.23 18.75 2.52
N MET A 450 24.03 18.14 1.66
CA MET A 450 24.75 16.88 1.95
C MET A 450 26.00 16.70 1.10
N HIS A 451 26.96 15.96 1.64
CA HIS A 451 28.28 15.78 1.03
C HIS A 451 28.24 15.06 -0.33
N ASP A 452 27.37 14.05 -0.52
CA ASP A 452 27.31 13.23 -1.74
C ASP A 452 25.84 12.84 -2.06
N PRO A 453 25.11 13.74 -2.74
CA PRO A 453 23.73 13.48 -3.16
C PRO A 453 23.60 12.26 -4.08
N THR A 454 24.58 12.03 -4.96
CA THR A 454 24.55 10.94 -5.91
C THR A 454 24.58 9.58 -5.18
N ARG A 455 25.47 9.43 -4.23
CA ARG A 455 25.57 8.23 -3.41
C ARG A 455 24.31 8.05 -2.55
N PHE A 456 23.84 9.12 -1.93
CA PHE A 456 22.62 9.11 -1.11
C PHE A 456 21.41 8.60 -1.93
N LEU A 457 21.17 9.20 -3.08
CA LEU A 457 20.03 8.87 -3.95
C LEU A 457 20.16 7.44 -4.52
N THR A 458 21.36 7.01 -4.89
CA THR A 458 21.61 5.63 -5.39
C THR A 458 21.31 4.59 -4.31
N HIS A 459 21.68 4.83 -3.05
CA HIS A 459 21.30 3.96 -1.93
C HIS A 459 19.79 3.96 -1.70
N GLY A 460 19.11 5.07 -1.98
CA GLY A 460 17.65 5.21 -1.96
C GLY A 460 16.94 4.64 -3.19
N GLY A 461 17.64 3.89 -4.05
CA GLY A 461 17.04 3.23 -5.23
C GLY A 461 16.84 4.14 -6.45
N VAL A 462 17.38 5.37 -6.45
CA VAL A 462 17.29 6.31 -7.56
C VAL A 462 18.49 6.14 -8.50
N THR A 463 18.23 5.90 -9.78
CA THR A 463 19.28 5.95 -10.81
C THR A 463 19.66 7.41 -11.08
N VAL A 464 20.90 7.79 -10.79
CA VAL A 464 21.41 9.15 -11.04
C VAL A 464 22.27 9.14 -12.29
N LEU A 465 21.92 10.01 -13.27
CA LEU A 465 22.69 10.15 -14.50
C LEU A 465 24.01 10.89 -14.27
N PRO A 466 25.06 10.61 -15.06
CA PRO A 466 26.27 11.45 -15.10
C PRO A 466 25.90 12.92 -15.37
N ARG A 467 26.66 13.85 -14.79
CA ARG A 467 26.32 15.29 -14.84
C ARG A 467 26.11 15.83 -16.26
N GLU A 468 26.92 15.39 -17.22
CA GLU A 468 26.86 15.77 -18.62
C GLU A 468 25.59 15.27 -19.35
N GLN A 469 24.85 14.35 -18.76
CA GLN A 469 23.58 13.82 -19.29
C GLN A 469 22.35 14.40 -18.58
N ARG A 470 22.57 15.21 -17.54
CA ARG A 470 21.47 15.82 -16.78
C ARG A 470 20.93 17.04 -17.55
N VAL A 471 19.66 17.38 -17.26
CA VAL A 471 18.99 18.55 -17.84
C VAL A 471 18.90 19.70 -16.85
N GLY A 472 18.77 20.94 -17.39
CA GLY A 472 18.66 22.14 -16.58
C GLY A 472 19.95 22.45 -15.83
N ALA A 473 21.06 22.57 -16.60
CA ALA A 473 22.38 22.86 -16.04
C ALA A 473 22.37 24.14 -15.20
N VAL A 474 23.05 24.11 -14.08
CA VAL A 474 23.22 25.28 -13.23
C VAL A 474 24.18 26.26 -13.91
N THR A 475 23.73 27.52 -14.06
CA THR A 475 24.46 28.58 -14.73
C THR A 475 25.12 29.58 -13.75
N SER A 476 24.49 29.82 -12.61
CA SER A 476 25.04 30.71 -11.56
C SER A 476 24.40 30.39 -10.20
N ASP A 477 25.16 30.63 -9.14
CA ASP A 477 24.70 30.70 -7.76
C ASP A 477 24.10 32.09 -7.51
N LEU A 478 22.87 32.15 -7.05
CA LEU A 478 22.14 33.37 -6.71
C LEU A 478 22.19 33.70 -5.22
N GLY A 479 22.87 32.86 -4.43
CA GLY A 479 23.07 33.03 -2.99
C GLY A 479 22.01 32.38 -2.11
N PRO A 480 22.16 32.58 -0.77
CA PRO A 480 21.27 31.97 0.20
C PRO A 480 19.86 32.54 0.14
N ILE A 481 18.87 31.71 0.45
CA ILE A 481 17.48 32.12 0.57
C ILE A 481 17.22 32.57 2.02
N VAL A 482 16.78 33.80 2.18
CA VAL A 482 16.32 34.33 3.48
C VAL A 482 14.82 34.20 3.53
N TRP A 483 14.33 33.35 4.43
CA TRP A 483 12.89 32.92 4.48
C TRP A 483 12.28 33.06 5.88
N GLU A 484 12.99 33.60 6.87
CA GLU A 484 12.51 33.88 8.24
C GLU A 484 11.46 34.99 8.29
#